data_980ae437f5e319cb55ad3257e2439710
#
_entry.id   980ae437f5e319cb55ad3257e2439710
#
_cell.length_a   1.000
_cell.length_b   1.000
_cell.length_c   1.000
_cell.angle_alpha   90.00
_cell.angle_beta   90.00
_cell.angle_gamma   90.00
#
_symmetry.space_group_name_H-M   'P 1'
#
loop_
_entity.id
_entity.type
_entity.pdbx_description
1 polymer ?
#
loop_
_entity_poly.entity_id
_entity_poly.type
_entity_poly.pdbx_seq_one_letter_code
_entity_poly.pdbx_strand_id
1 'polypeptide(L)'
;EADRRFLLGEAEKIWAYFAEFCTAEDNYLPPDNWQEQPPTGLAHRSSPTNIGLALISALAAADLGLCSVPELGEFAERLLASCERMPKWRGHLYNWYDTRTLRPLEPRYVSTVDSGNLAACLGAARRGLTDYGRADLAARAEALYQAMDFRPLYDPGRRLFRIGWDESAGKLSEGLYDLLSSEARLTGYLCVARGEVPRRHWRRLSRALVSKDGYRGMASWTGTMFEYLMPELFLPLCRESLLWESARFCLYVQRHDMPDGQPWGQSESAFYSLDPALSYRYKAHGCAALALRRGMGAERVVSPYSSFLALAVEPRAAVRNLRRLCALGFTGRFGLWEAVDYTPSRSSGRGGESVRCVMAHHLGMSLAAIDNCLMDDIFCRRFMADPAMSAHRCLLEERLPIGAVTLRRRGGEIPEKPQRAPGPGWELGGACPDAAYPRCYPVSNGVYHLMLTSSGLASACAGGISLYRGPDSPLGGPAGLRIFFETPEGRTDLLPLPGAQGGLRFRHQFRGGALSFEGESDRLRSLCSAAVSARDMCEVRFVELTSPRALEGKLCLEFEPVLARSRDREGHPAFWRLGLHASVREGALLIRRLPRGELAECWLCLRSDRPLELRADAL
;
A
#
# COMPACT_ATOMS: atom_id res chain seq x y z
N GLU A 1 -13.04 -27.10 21.06
CA GLU A 1 -14.12 -27.17 20.08
C GLU A 1 -14.59 -25.76 19.64
N ALA A 2 -14.90 -24.87 20.59
CA ALA A 2 -15.33 -23.50 20.27
C ALA A 2 -14.28 -22.70 19.48
N ASP A 3 -12.99 -22.88 19.80
CA ASP A 3 -11.89 -22.21 19.09
C ASP A 3 -11.69 -22.81 17.69
N ARG A 4 -11.82 -24.14 17.54
CA ARG A 4 -11.81 -24.81 16.24
C ARG A 4 -12.91 -24.28 15.31
N ARG A 5 -14.14 -24.20 15.82
CA ARG A 5 -15.29 -23.69 15.07
C ARG A 5 -15.10 -22.22 14.65
N PHE A 6 -14.53 -21.40 15.53
CA PHE A 6 -14.20 -20.01 15.22
C PHE A 6 -13.20 -19.92 14.07
N LEU A 7 -12.09 -20.67 14.15
CA LEU A 7 -11.05 -20.67 13.11
C LEU A 7 -11.59 -21.19 11.77
N LEU A 8 -12.43 -22.22 11.77
CA LEU A 8 -13.09 -22.71 10.54
C LEU A 8 -14.01 -21.65 9.91
N GLY A 9 -14.77 -20.91 10.72
CA GLY A 9 -15.61 -19.83 10.22
C GLY A 9 -14.81 -18.67 9.63
N GLU A 10 -13.62 -18.36 10.16
CA GLU A 10 -12.72 -17.37 9.53
C GLU A 10 -12.06 -17.95 8.27
N ALA A 11 -11.68 -19.23 8.26
CA ALA A 11 -11.14 -19.90 7.08
C ALA A 11 -12.12 -19.88 5.90
N GLU A 12 -13.41 -20.12 6.14
CA GLU A 12 -14.46 -20.05 5.12
C GLU A 12 -14.55 -18.66 4.48
N LYS A 13 -14.56 -17.62 5.31
CA LYS A 13 -14.58 -16.22 4.82
C LYS A 13 -13.34 -15.89 4.00
N ILE A 14 -12.17 -16.30 4.47
CA ILE A 14 -10.89 -16.07 3.79
C ILE A 14 -10.85 -16.80 2.44
N TRP A 15 -11.27 -18.07 2.41
CA TRP A 15 -11.33 -18.84 1.17
C TRP A 15 -12.26 -18.21 0.13
N ALA A 16 -13.36 -17.61 0.56
CA ALA A 16 -14.30 -16.93 -0.32
C ALA A 16 -13.63 -15.84 -1.20
N TYR A 17 -12.56 -15.18 -0.73
CA TYR A 17 -11.78 -14.23 -1.53
C TYR A 17 -11.16 -14.89 -2.77
N PHE A 18 -10.49 -16.01 -2.59
CA PHE A 18 -9.82 -16.72 -3.68
C PHE A 18 -10.84 -17.37 -4.63
N ALA A 19 -11.88 -17.96 -4.08
CA ALA A 19 -12.96 -18.59 -4.87
C ALA A 19 -13.69 -17.55 -5.74
N GLU A 20 -13.89 -16.33 -5.26
CA GLU A 20 -14.61 -15.27 -5.96
C GLU A 20 -13.74 -14.52 -6.98
N PHE A 21 -12.48 -14.25 -6.65
CA PHE A 21 -11.67 -13.32 -7.44
C PHE A 21 -10.60 -13.98 -8.32
N CYS A 22 -10.25 -15.24 -8.10
CA CYS A 22 -9.37 -15.96 -9.01
C CYS A 22 -10.14 -16.46 -10.24
N THR A 23 -10.58 -15.55 -11.10
CA THR A 23 -11.45 -15.80 -12.25
C THR A 23 -10.74 -15.68 -13.60
N ALA A 24 -11.44 -16.01 -14.67
CA ALA A 24 -10.92 -15.88 -16.04
C ALA A 24 -10.51 -14.44 -16.40
N GLU A 25 -11.14 -13.42 -15.80
CA GLU A 25 -10.78 -12.00 -16.00
C GLU A 25 -9.33 -11.73 -15.57
N ASP A 26 -8.89 -12.32 -14.46
CA ASP A 26 -7.55 -12.22 -13.91
C ASP A 26 -6.67 -13.42 -14.25
N ASN A 27 -6.98 -14.17 -15.31
CA ASN A 27 -6.28 -15.39 -15.69
C ASN A 27 -6.14 -16.39 -14.54
N TYR A 28 -7.12 -16.46 -13.65
CA TYR A 28 -7.14 -17.30 -12.45
C TYR A 28 -6.00 -17.01 -11.45
N LEU A 29 -5.34 -15.86 -11.57
CA LEU A 29 -4.39 -15.36 -10.58
C LEU A 29 -5.15 -14.58 -9.49
N PRO A 30 -4.65 -14.58 -8.23
CA PRO A 30 -5.24 -13.76 -7.19
C PRO A 30 -4.94 -12.28 -7.45
N PRO A 31 -5.94 -11.39 -7.55
CA PRO A 31 -5.72 -9.96 -7.46
C PRO A 31 -5.04 -9.60 -6.13
N ASP A 32 -4.21 -8.56 -6.13
CA ASP A 32 -3.37 -8.20 -4.97
C ASP A 32 -4.17 -7.86 -3.73
N ASN A 33 -5.20 -7.04 -3.92
CA ASN A 33 -6.06 -6.61 -2.82
C ASN A 33 -7.46 -6.22 -3.33
N TRP A 34 -8.39 -6.22 -2.40
CA TRP A 34 -9.72 -5.65 -2.56
C TRP A 34 -9.95 -4.60 -1.49
N GLN A 35 -10.31 -3.39 -1.90
CA GLN A 35 -10.58 -2.27 -1.01
C GLN A 35 -12.07 -1.89 -1.07
N GLU A 36 -12.74 -1.97 0.09
CA GLU A 36 -14.15 -1.64 0.22
C GLU A 36 -14.35 -0.13 0.41
N GLN A 37 -13.53 0.50 1.23
CA GLN A 37 -13.70 1.91 1.57
C GLN A 37 -12.35 2.64 1.72
N PRO A 38 -12.11 3.70 0.95
CA PRO A 38 -12.88 4.13 -0.21
C PRO A 38 -13.02 3.01 -1.27
N PRO A 39 -14.11 2.97 -2.05
CA PRO A 39 -14.38 1.87 -2.98
C PRO A 39 -13.48 2.00 -4.24
N THR A 40 -12.27 1.44 -4.17
CA THR A 40 -11.38 1.33 -5.33
C THR A 40 -11.49 -0.02 -6.03
N GLY A 41 -12.13 -1.01 -5.38
CA GLY A 41 -12.33 -2.34 -5.94
C GLY A 41 -11.09 -3.22 -5.91
N LEU A 42 -10.93 -4.07 -6.92
CA LEU A 42 -9.82 -5.01 -7.05
C LEU A 42 -8.58 -4.35 -7.66
N ALA A 43 -7.42 -4.69 -7.12
CA ALA A 43 -6.14 -4.36 -7.71
C ALA A 43 -5.71 -5.51 -8.64
N HIS A 44 -5.91 -5.36 -9.94
CA HIS A 44 -5.66 -6.35 -10.99
C HIS A 44 -4.14 -6.54 -11.28
N ARG A 45 -3.39 -6.79 -10.23
CA ARG A 45 -1.98 -7.14 -10.24
C ARG A 45 -1.71 -8.25 -9.26
N SER A 46 -0.63 -9.00 -9.45
CA SER A 46 -0.23 -10.07 -8.52
C SER A 46 1.27 -10.19 -8.40
N SER A 47 1.72 -10.69 -7.24
CA SER A 47 3.12 -10.98 -6.94
C SER A 47 3.35 -12.50 -6.87
N PRO A 48 4.63 -12.96 -6.93
CA PRO A 48 4.94 -14.38 -6.72
C PRO A 48 4.44 -14.91 -5.37
N THR A 49 4.50 -14.09 -4.31
CA THR A 49 3.98 -14.45 -2.99
C THR A 49 2.47 -14.64 -3.02
N ASN A 50 1.71 -13.72 -3.64
CA ASN A 50 0.26 -13.85 -3.79
C ASN A 50 -0.12 -15.14 -4.51
N ILE A 51 0.57 -15.44 -5.63
CA ILE A 51 0.32 -16.62 -6.47
C ILE A 51 0.59 -17.92 -5.69
N GLY A 52 1.75 -17.98 -5.02
CA GLY A 52 2.10 -19.14 -4.22
C GLY A 52 1.10 -19.40 -3.09
N LEU A 53 0.72 -18.35 -2.37
CA LEU A 53 -0.24 -18.46 -1.26
C LEU A 53 -1.65 -18.74 -1.73
N ALA A 54 -2.07 -18.36 -2.94
CA ALA A 54 -3.36 -18.78 -3.50
C ALA A 54 -3.40 -20.30 -3.73
N LEU A 55 -2.32 -20.89 -4.24
CA LEU A 55 -2.22 -22.34 -4.40
C LEU A 55 -2.26 -23.07 -3.05
N ILE A 56 -1.56 -22.55 -2.03
CA ILE A 56 -1.60 -23.06 -0.66
C ILE A 56 -2.99 -22.89 -0.06
N SER A 57 -3.68 -21.78 -0.35
CA SER A 57 -5.05 -21.55 0.12
C SER A 57 -6.05 -22.55 -0.45
N ALA A 58 -5.90 -22.96 -1.70
CA ALA A 58 -6.74 -23.99 -2.29
C ALA A 58 -6.52 -25.38 -1.61
N LEU A 59 -5.27 -25.71 -1.29
CA LEU A 59 -4.96 -26.92 -0.51
C LEU A 59 -5.53 -26.84 0.90
N ALA A 60 -5.37 -25.72 1.60
CA ALA A 60 -5.94 -25.51 2.91
C ALA A 60 -7.48 -25.62 2.89
N ALA A 61 -8.12 -25.08 1.86
CA ALA A 61 -9.56 -25.20 1.69
C ALA A 61 -10.00 -26.66 1.54
N ALA A 62 -9.25 -27.47 0.79
CA ALA A 62 -9.52 -28.92 0.67
C ALA A 62 -9.26 -29.68 1.98
N ASP A 63 -8.15 -29.39 2.67
CA ASP A 63 -7.80 -30.00 3.96
C ASP A 63 -8.85 -29.70 5.04
N LEU A 64 -9.42 -28.49 5.02
CA LEU A 64 -10.46 -28.04 5.97
C LEU A 64 -11.89 -28.39 5.52
N GLY A 65 -12.06 -29.01 4.34
CA GLY A 65 -13.37 -29.40 3.81
C GLY A 65 -14.22 -28.25 3.27
N LEU A 66 -13.58 -27.11 2.90
CA LEU A 66 -14.23 -25.92 2.34
C LEU A 66 -14.37 -25.99 0.81
N CYS A 67 -13.62 -26.85 0.15
CA CYS A 67 -13.79 -27.19 -1.26
C CYS A 67 -13.56 -28.68 -1.49
N SER A 68 -14.13 -29.20 -2.58
CA SER A 68 -13.95 -30.58 -3.00
C SER A 68 -12.62 -30.81 -3.72
N VAL A 69 -12.19 -32.08 -3.81
CA VAL A 69 -10.97 -32.46 -4.54
C VAL A 69 -11.02 -32.07 -6.04
N PRO A 70 -12.15 -32.23 -6.74
CA PRO A 70 -12.28 -31.70 -8.11
C PRO A 70 -12.09 -30.18 -8.21
N GLU A 71 -12.70 -29.40 -7.30
CA GLU A 71 -12.55 -27.93 -7.26
C GLU A 71 -11.11 -27.51 -6.98
N LEU A 72 -10.42 -28.16 -6.02
CA LEU A 72 -8.99 -28.00 -5.80
C LEU A 72 -8.20 -28.24 -7.10
N GLY A 73 -8.50 -29.37 -7.78
CA GLY A 73 -7.83 -29.73 -9.03
C GLY A 73 -8.01 -28.66 -10.11
N GLU A 74 -9.23 -28.21 -10.32
CA GLU A 74 -9.56 -27.17 -11.30
C GLU A 74 -8.87 -25.84 -10.99
N PHE A 75 -8.91 -25.41 -9.73
CA PHE A 75 -8.24 -24.18 -9.27
C PHE A 75 -6.72 -24.27 -9.50
N ALA A 76 -6.08 -25.33 -9.05
CA ALA A 76 -4.63 -25.52 -9.19
C ALA A 76 -4.20 -25.62 -10.66
N GLU A 77 -4.96 -26.32 -11.50
CA GLU A 77 -4.71 -26.47 -12.93
C GLU A 77 -4.68 -25.11 -13.65
N ARG A 78 -5.72 -24.30 -13.43
CA ARG A 78 -5.86 -22.96 -14.04
C ARG A 78 -4.78 -22.00 -13.57
N LEU A 79 -4.49 -21.97 -12.27
CA LEU A 79 -3.44 -21.13 -11.71
C LEU A 79 -2.06 -21.52 -12.24
N LEU A 80 -1.70 -22.80 -12.26
CA LEU A 80 -0.43 -23.30 -12.78
C LEU A 80 -0.30 -23.00 -14.28
N ALA A 81 -1.37 -23.16 -15.07
CA ALA A 81 -1.38 -22.83 -16.50
C ALA A 81 -1.08 -21.34 -16.75
N SER A 82 -1.55 -20.45 -15.89
CA SER A 82 -1.20 -19.03 -15.97
C SER A 82 0.26 -18.78 -15.59
N CYS A 83 0.75 -19.40 -14.53
CA CYS A 83 2.17 -19.31 -14.14
C CYS A 83 3.11 -19.79 -15.26
N GLU A 84 2.75 -20.85 -15.98
CA GLU A 84 3.56 -21.38 -17.09
C GLU A 84 3.70 -20.38 -18.24
N ARG A 85 2.64 -19.63 -18.57
CA ARG A 85 2.60 -18.62 -19.64
C ARG A 85 3.30 -17.30 -19.28
N MET A 86 3.42 -16.99 -17.99
CA MET A 86 4.02 -15.71 -17.55
C MET A 86 5.50 -15.62 -17.94
N PRO A 87 6.00 -14.49 -18.46
CA PRO A 87 7.43 -14.24 -18.65
C PRO A 87 8.21 -14.42 -17.35
N LYS A 88 9.41 -14.98 -17.44
CA LYS A 88 10.23 -15.28 -16.24
C LYS A 88 11.68 -14.86 -16.47
N TRP A 89 12.35 -14.45 -15.40
CA TRP A 89 13.78 -14.28 -15.37
C TRP A 89 14.43 -15.48 -14.66
N ARG A 90 15.17 -16.31 -15.37
CA ARG A 90 15.81 -17.53 -14.82
C ARG A 90 14.87 -18.41 -13.98
N GLY A 91 13.64 -18.56 -14.44
CA GLY A 91 12.59 -19.30 -13.75
C GLY A 91 11.83 -18.53 -12.67
N HIS A 92 12.30 -17.35 -12.28
CA HIS A 92 11.64 -16.49 -11.32
C HIS A 92 10.56 -15.61 -11.96
N LEU A 93 9.46 -15.40 -11.24
CA LEU A 93 8.46 -14.42 -11.60
C LEU A 93 8.90 -13.01 -11.13
N TYR A 94 8.43 -11.99 -11.86
CA TYR A 94 8.66 -10.58 -11.49
C TYR A 94 7.72 -10.09 -10.38
N ASN A 95 8.09 -9.04 -9.73
CA ASN A 95 7.24 -8.21 -8.89
C ASN A 95 6.99 -6.88 -9.63
N TRP A 96 5.89 -6.66 -10.30
CA TRP A 96 4.59 -7.32 -10.27
C TRP A 96 4.15 -7.74 -11.68
N TYR A 97 2.97 -8.40 -11.80
CA TYR A 97 2.28 -8.64 -13.07
C TYR A 97 0.91 -7.99 -13.07
N ASP A 98 0.51 -7.49 -14.23
CA ASP A 98 -0.90 -7.26 -14.53
C ASP A 98 -1.60 -8.62 -14.73
N THR A 99 -2.62 -8.92 -13.93
CA THR A 99 -3.29 -10.23 -13.91
C THR A 99 -4.14 -10.48 -15.15
N ARG A 100 -4.63 -9.44 -15.81
CA ARG A 100 -5.44 -9.54 -17.02
C ARG A 100 -4.61 -9.84 -18.26
N THR A 101 -3.41 -9.28 -18.34
CA THR A 101 -2.52 -9.41 -19.51
C THR A 101 -1.37 -10.38 -19.33
N LEU A 102 -1.08 -10.81 -18.10
CA LEU A 102 0.09 -11.59 -17.69
C LEU A 102 1.44 -10.92 -18.02
N ARG A 103 1.44 -9.61 -18.23
CA ARG A 103 2.66 -8.84 -18.49
C ARG A 103 3.28 -8.33 -17.19
N PRO A 104 4.62 -8.39 -17.06
CA PRO A 104 5.31 -7.74 -15.95
C PRO A 104 5.02 -6.25 -15.94
N LEU A 105 4.79 -5.69 -14.75
CA LEU A 105 4.69 -4.25 -14.54
C LEU A 105 6.07 -3.62 -14.35
N GLU A 106 6.21 -2.37 -14.79
CA GLU A 106 7.44 -1.62 -14.57
C GLU A 106 7.48 -0.98 -13.15
N PRO A 107 8.64 -0.92 -12.50
CA PRO A 107 9.93 -1.47 -12.92
C PRO A 107 9.95 -3.00 -12.83
N ARG A 108 10.56 -3.69 -13.83
CA ARG A 108 10.70 -5.15 -13.80
C ARG A 108 11.71 -5.54 -12.74
N TYR A 109 11.21 -6.09 -11.67
CA TYR A 109 12.00 -6.45 -10.51
C TYR A 109 11.77 -7.90 -10.10
N VAL A 110 12.82 -8.62 -9.75
CA VAL A 110 12.73 -9.97 -9.17
C VAL A 110 13.14 -9.89 -7.72
N SER A 111 12.20 -10.12 -6.81
CA SER A 111 12.45 -10.15 -5.38
C SER A 111 12.95 -11.54 -4.95
N THR A 112 14.03 -11.57 -4.18
CA THR A 112 14.57 -12.81 -3.62
C THR A 112 13.59 -13.47 -2.65
N VAL A 113 12.92 -12.68 -1.81
CA VAL A 113 11.96 -13.18 -0.82
C VAL A 113 10.69 -13.68 -1.47
N ASP A 114 10.10 -12.91 -2.39
CA ASP A 114 8.89 -13.36 -3.09
C ASP A 114 9.13 -14.62 -3.92
N SER A 115 10.31 -14.71 -4.56
CA SER A 115 10.74 -15.94 -5.24
C SER A 115 10.86 -17.10 -4.27
N GLY A 116 11.44 -16.89 -3.10
CA GLY A 116 11.55 -17.93 -2.06
C GLY A 116 10.21 -18.37 -1.51
N ASN A 117 9.30 -17.43 -1.30
CA ASN A 117 7.93 -17.72 -0.87
C ASN A 117 7.19 -18.57 -1.91
N LEU A 118 7.26 -18.19 -3.19
CA LEU A 118 6.68 -18.99 -4.28
C LEU A 118 7.30 -20.39 -4.33
N ALA A 119 8.62 -20.49 -4.23
CA ALA A 119 9.31 -21.78 -4.25
C ALA A 119 8.89 -22.69 -3.07
N ALA A 120 8.75 -22.13 -1.86
CA ALA A 120 8.27 -22.87 -0.71
C ALA A 120 6.82 -23.32 -0.88
N CYS A 121 5.95 -22.45 -1.40
CA CYS A 121 4.55 -22.80 -1.73
C CYS A 121 4.49 -23.93 -2.77
N LEU A 122 5.25 -23.85 -3.86
CA LEU A 122 5.33 -24.90 -4.88
C LEU A 122 5.87 -26.22 -4.28
N GLY A 123 6.92 -26.12 -3.43
CA GLY A 123 7.51 -27.26 -2.73
C GLY A 123 6.51 -28.00 -1.83
N ALA A 124 5.69 -27.28 -1.08
CA ALA A 124 4.63 -27.87 -0.26
C ALA A 124 3.45 -28.35 -1.11
N ALA A 125 3.08 -27.57 -2.15
CA ALA A 125 1.93 -27.87 -2.99
C ALA A 125 2.12 -29.16 -3.80
N ARG A 126 3.31 -29.44 -4.34
CA ARG A 126 3.59 -30.70 -5.06
C ARG A 126 3.26 -31.93 -4.19
N ARG A 127 3.60 -31.88 -2.90
CA ARG A 127 3.26 -32.97 -1.97
C ARG A 127 1.75 -32.98 -1.67
N GLY A 128 1.14 -31.83 -1.38
CA GLY A 128 -0.30 -31.74 -1.14
C GLY A 128 -1.14 -32.22 -2.32
N LEU A 129 -0.79 -31.85 -3.54
CA LEU A 129 -1.45 -32.31 -4.76
C LEU A 129 -1.29 -33.83 -4.96
N THR A 130 -0.12 -34.38 -4.62
CA THR A 130 0.09 -35.84 -4.63
C THR A 130 -0.78 -36.55 -3.59
N ASP A 131 -0.93 -35.98 -2.37
CA ASP A 131 -1.79 -36.51 -1.32
C ASP A 131 -3.25 -36.60 -1.78
N TYR A 132 -3.69 -35.70 -2.66
CA TYR A 132 -5.02 -35.68 -3.29
C TYR A 132 -5.12 -36.43 -4.63
N GLY A 133 -4.10 -37.22 -4.99
CA GLY A 133 -4.11 -38.03 -6.21
C GLY A 133 -3.90 -37.23 -7.51
N ARG A 134 -3.50 -35.94 -7.43
CA ARG A 134 -3.24 -35.08 -8.59
C ARG A 134 -1.73 -35.04 -8.94
N ALA A 135 -1.18 -36.21 -9.25
CA ALA A 135 0.23 -36.36 -9.62
C ALA A 135 0.60 -35.56 -10.89
N ASP A 136 -0.35 -35.35 -11.80
CA ASP A 136 -0.24 -34.51 -12.97
C ASP A 136 0.07 -33.06 -12.63
N LEU A 137 -0.68 -32.46 -11.72
CA LEU A 137 -0.49 -31.09 -11.25
C LEU A 137 0.74 -30.96 -10.34
N ALA A 138 1.01 -31.99 -9.53
CA ALA A 138 2.21 -32.05 -8.72
C ALA A 138 3.48 -31.99 -9.60
N ALA A 139 3.50 -32.67 -10.73
CA ALA A 139 4.62 -32.61 -11.70
C ALA A 139 4.78 -31.22 -12.32
N ARG A 140 3.69 -30.52 -12.62
CA ARG A 140 3.74 -29.12 -13.12
C ARG A 140 4.28 -28.16 -12.07
N ALA A 141 3.83 -28.27 -10.82
CA ALA A 141 4.36 -27.49 -9.70
C ALA A 141 5.86 -27.75 -9.49
N GLU A 142 6.28 -29.03 -9.58
CA GLU A 142 7.69 -29.44 -9.52
C GLU A 142 8.51 -28.82 -10.66
N ALA A 143 8.02 -28.82 -11.88
CA ALA A 143 8.72 -28.22 -13.02
C ALA A 143 8.96 -26.71 -12.83
N LEU A 144 7.96 -25.97 -12.35
CA LEU A 144 8.10 -24.55 -12.01
C LEU A 144 9.11 -24.34 -10.86
N TYR A 145 9.04 -25.16 -9.82
CA TYR A 145 9.94 -25.12 -8.67
C TYR A 145 11.41 -25.37 -9.07
N GLN A 146 11.67 -26.38 -9.90
CA GLN A 146 13.02 -26.74 -10.33
C GLN A 146 13.62 -25.72 -11.32
N ALA A 147 12.79 -25.01 -12.09
CA ALA A 147 13.24 -23.98 -13.01
C ALA A 147 13.82 -22.73 -12.32
N MET A 148 13.51 -22.49 -11.04
CA MET A 148 13.94 -21.31 -10.28
C MET A 148 15.43 -21.43 -9.86
N ASP A 149 16.30 -20.62 -10.46
CA ASP A 149 17.75 -20.58 -10.16
C ASP A 149 18.09 -19.38 -9.26
N PHE A 150 18.29 -19.64 -7.96
CA PHE A 150 18.60 -18.61 -6.96
C PHE A 150 20.07 -18.19 -6.93
N ARG A 151 20.98 -18.91 -7.57
CA ARG A 151 22.43 -18.63 -7.52
C ARG A 151 22.78 -17.21 -7.99
N PRO A 152 22.11 -16.63 -9.02
CA PRO A 152 22.40 -15.27 -9.46
C PRO A 152 21.99 -14.19 -8.45
N LEU A 153 21.08 -14.48 -7.51
CA LEU A 153 20.64 -13.56 -6.46
C LEU A 153 21.56 -13.59 -5.22
N TYR A 154 22.53 -14.53 -5.18
CA TYR A 154 23.45 -14.71 -4.08
C TYR A 154 24.78 -13.99 -4.32
N ASP A 155 25.26 -13.27 -3.32
CA ASP A 155 26.57 -12.63 -3.30
C ASP A 155 27.60 -13.58 -2.64
N PRO A 156 28.47 -14.25 -3.41
CA PRO A 156 29.42 -15.21 -2.87
C PRO A 156 30.51 -14.55 -2.01
N GLY A 157 30.85 -13.28 -2.26
CA GLY A 157 31.82 -12.52 -1.48
C GLY A 157 31.29 -12.17 -0.10
N ARG A 158 30.04 -11.73 -0.03
CA ARG A 158 29.33 -11.42 1.23
C ARG A 158 28.73 -12.67 1.87
N ARG A 159 28.51 -13.74 1.10
CA ARG A 159 27.83 -14.98 1.50
C ARG A 159 26.39 -14.76 1.97
N LEU A 160 25.69 -13.82 1.32
CA LEU A 160 24.34 -13.40 1.64
C LEU A 160 23.54 -13.22 0.36
N PHE A 161 22.22 -13.31 0.43
CA PHE A 161 21.34 -12.96 -0.66
C PHE A 161 21.18 -11.45 -0.78
N ARG A 162 21.17 -10.95 -2.02
CA ARG A 162 20.73 -9.61 -2.37
C ARG A 162 19.20 -9.52 -2.27
N ILE A 163 18.67 -8.32 -2.07
CA ILE A 163 17.21 -8.12 -1.99
C ILE A 163 16.53 -8.54 -3.28
N GLY A 164 17.17 -8.29 -4.43
CA GLY A 164 16.64 -8.74 -5.70
C GLY A 164 17.46 -8.29 -6.90
N TRP A 165 16.89 -8.54 -8.09
CA TRP A 165 17.42 -8.15 -9.40
C TRP A 165 16.52 -7.09 -10.03
N ASP A 166 17.11 -5.97 -10.41
CA ASP A 166 16.46 -4.92 -11.20
C ASP A 166 16.82 -5.13 -12.67
N GLU A 167 15.85 -5.57 -13.47
CA GLU A 167 16.09 -5.84 -14.89
C GLU A 167 16.30 -4.55 -15.68
N SER A 168 15.59 -3.49 -15.33
CA SER A 168 15.70 -2.19 -16.02
C SER A 168 17.08 -1.57 -15.81
N ALA A 169 17.67 -1.76 -14.62
CA ALA A 169 19.02 -1.31 -14.29
C ALA A 169 20.10 -2.36 -14.66
N GLY A 170 19.72 -3.60 -15.00
CA GLY A 170 20.63 -4.69 -15.30
C GLY A 170 21.57 -5.07 -14.15
N LYS A 171 21.14 -4.87 -12.88
CA LYS A 171 21.99 -5.07 -11.71
C LYS A 171 21.23 -5.63 -10.49
N LEU A 172 21.98 -6.24 -9.59
CA LEU A 172 21.50 -6.63 -8.28
C LEU A 172 21.32 -5.40 -7.38
N SER A 173 20.28 -5.45 -6.52
CA SER A 173 20.09 -4.46 -5.46
C SER A 173 21.31 -4.40 -4.52
N GLU A 174 21.60 -3.23 -3.95
CA GLU A 174 22.72 -3.07 -3.02
C GLU A 174 22.47 -3.73 -1.65
N GLY A 175 21.22 -3.77 -1.21
CA GLY A 175 20.79 -4.34 0.06
C GLY A 175 20.99 -5.86 0.12
N LEU A 176 21.20 -6.36 1.34
CA LEU A 176 21.45 -7.76 1.66
C LEU A 176 20.51 -8.24 2.77
N TYR A 177 20.08 -9.49 2.68
CA TYR A 177 19.41 -10.18 3.79
C TYR A 177 20.45 -10.81 4.70
N ASP A 178 20.70 -10.18 5.85
CA ASP A 178 21.79 -10.55 6.77
C ASP A 178 21.32 -11.00 8.17
N LEU A 179 20.00 -11.07 8.41
CA LEU A 179 19.42 -11.46 9.70
C LEU A 179 18.80 -12.86 9.63
N LEU A 180 18.99 -13.66 10.69
CA LEU A 180 18.31 -14.95 10.83
C LEU A 180 16.83 -14.75 11.20
N SER A 181 16.50 -13.74 12.01
CA SER A 181 15.12 -13.34 12.29
C SER A 181 14.61 -12.44 11.19
N SER A 182 14.32 -13.03 10.05
CA SER A 182 13.80 -12.40 8.83
C SER A 182 12.98 -13.42 8.06
N GLU A 183 12.00 -12.96 7.30
CA GLU A 183 11.23 -13.79 6.36
C GLU A 183 12.14 -14.42 5.30
N ALA A 184 13.23 -13.75 4.94
CA ALA A 184 14.24 -14.24 3.99
C ALA A 184 14.93 -15.54 4.43
N ARG A 185 14.82 -15.94 5.73
CA ARG A 185 15.39 -17.22 6.17
C ARG A 185 14.76 -18.43 5.49
N LEU A 186 13.49 -18.33 5.04
CA LEU A 186 12.82 -19.37 4.27
C LEU A 186 13.56 -19.62 2.95
N THR A 187 13.86 -18.56 2.20
CA THR A 187 14.68 -18.63 0.97
C THR A 187 16.07 -19.18 1.26
N GLY A 188 16.72 -18.69 2.33
CA GLY A 188 18.05 -19.13 2.74
C GLY A 188 18.10 -20.62 3.06
N TYR A 189 17.11 -21.13 3.81
CA TYR A 189 16.97 -22.55 4.14
C TYR A 189 16.80 -23.40 2.88
N LEU A 190 15.81 -23.03 2.05
CA LEU A 190 15.49 -23.71 0.81
C LEU A 190 16.71 -23.82 -0.11
N CYS A 191 17.44 -22.73 -0.33
CA CYS A 191 18.59 -22.71 -1.24
C CYS A 191 19.80 -23.49 -0.68
N VAL A 192 19.98 -23.47 0.65
CA VAL A 192 21.01 -24.33 1.29
C VAL A 192 20.63 -25.81 1.14
N ALA A 193 19.37 -26.16 1.34
CA ALA A 193 18.89 -27.52 1.21
C ALA A 193 18.98 -28.05 -0.24
N ARG A 194 18.69 -27.20 -1.23
CA ARG A 194 18.84 -27.51 -2.66
C ARG A 194 20.32 -27.56 -3.13
N GLY A 195 21.27 -27.16 -2.26
CA GLY A 195 22.69 -27.11 -2.62
C GLY A 195 23.07 -25.95 -3.55
N GLU A 196 22.19 -24.97 -3.76
CA GLU A 196 22.43 -23.80 -4.60
C GLU A 196 23.38 -22.80 -3.94
N VAL A 197 23.37 -22.73 -2.61
CA VAL A 197 24.29 -21.92 -1.82
C VAL A 197 24.90 -22.74 -0.69
N PRO A 198 26.13 -22.41 -0.26
CA PRO A 198 26.81 -23.20 0.76
C PRO A 198 26.18 -23.02 2.14
N ARG A 199 26.26 -24.04 3.01
CA ARG A 199 25.80 -23.97 4.42
C ARG A 199 26.39 -22.80 5.22
N ARG A 200 27.52 -22.24 4.77
CA ARG A 200 28.11 -21.02 5.32
C ARG A 200 27.20 -19.80 5.22
N HIS A 201 26.26 -19.77 4.29
CA HIS A 201 25.20 -18.75 4.21
C HIS A 201 24.43 -18.70 5.53
N TRP A 202 23.85 -19.83 5.98
CA TRP A 202 23.08 -19.89 7.22
C TRP A 202 23.86 -19.39 8.44
N ARG A 203 25.15 -19.77 8.54
CA ARG A 203 26.02 -19.30 9.61
C ARG A 203 26.37 -17.82 9.52
N ARG A 204 26.25 -17.22 8.33
CA ARG A 204 26.53 -15.79 8.09
C ARG A 204 25.39 -14.88 8.57
N LEU A 205 24.17 -15.38 8.63
CA LEU A 205 23.01 -14.64 9.13
C LEU A 205 23.24 -14.24 10.59
N SER A 206 22.95 -12.99 10.93
CA SER A 206 23.16 -12.44 12.28
C SER A 206 22.15 -12.99 13.29
N ARG A 207 22.62 -13.29 14.50
CA ARG A 207 21.84 -13.66 15.68
C ARG A 207 21.90 -12.53 16.72
N ALA A 208 21.75 -11.28 16.26
CA ALA A 208 21.71 -10.14 17.16
C ALA A 208 20.58 -10.31 18.19
N LEU A 209 20.92 -10.30 19.48
CA LEU A 209 19.96 -10.45 20.57
C LEU A 209 19.58 -9.11 21.16
N VAL A 210 18.29 -8.94 21.41
CA VAL A 210 17.71 -7.82 22.17
C VAL A 210 16.99 -8.37 23.40
N SER A 211 16.68 -7.49 24.35
CA SER A 211 15.95 -7.87 25.56
C SER A 211 14.89 -6.85 25.93
N LYS A 212 13.80 -7.34 26.50
CA LYS A 212 12.76 -6.54 27.16
C LYS A 212 12.37 -7.25 28.46
N ASP A 213 12.37 -6.53 29.57
CA ASP A 213 11.97 -7.04 30.90
C ASP A 213 12.71 -8.33 31.31
N GLY A 214 13.99 -8.47 30.94
CA GLY A 214 14.79 -9.65 31.21
C GLY A 214 14.61 -10.82 30.24
N TYR A 215 13.56 -10.82 29.41
CA TYR A 215 13.37 -11.79 28.34
C TYR A 215 14.26 -11.43 27.13
N ARG A 216 14.79 -12.41 26.43
CA ARG A 216 15.74 -12.23 25.32
C ARG A 216 15.27 -13.01 24.08
N GLY A 217 15.56 -12.43 22.92
CA GLY A 217 15.36 -13.08 21.63
C GLY A 217 16.12 -12.36 20.52
N MET A 218 16.14 -12.92 19.33
CA MET A 218 16.77 -12.25 18.19
C MET A 218 16.00 -10.99 17.81
N ALA A 219 16.76 -9.97 17.39
CA ALA A 219 16.20 -8.79 16.72
C ALA A 219 15.92 -9.09 15.25
N SER A 220 14.88 -8.45 14.70
CA SER A 220 14.67 -8.36 13.27
C SER A 220 14.91 -6.93 12.75
N TRP A 221 14.79 -6.71 11.45
CA TRP A 221 15.09 -5.38 10.90
C TRP A 221 14.03 -4.35 11.32
N THR A 222 12.75 -4.66 11.15
CA THR A 222 11.64 -3.75 11.45
C THR A 222 10.85 -4.13 12.71
N GLY A 223 11.06 -5.29 13.29
CA GLY A 223 10.35 -5.77 14.49
C GLY A 223 8.92 -6.19 14.23
N THR A 224 8.61 -6.60 13.01
CA THR A 224 7.29 -7.06 12.59
C THR A 224 7.07 -8.54 12.93
N MET A 225 5.82 -8.94 13.20
CA MET A 225 5.52 -10.36 13.38
C MET A 225 5.74 -11.18 12.11
N PHE A 226 5.60 -10.57 10.95
CA PHE A 226 5.89 -11.19 9.65
C PHE A 226 7.32 -11.74 9.58
N GLU A 227 8.33 -10.92 9.93
CA GLU A 227 9.74 -11.32 9.92
C GLU A 227 10.03 -12.53 10.81
N TYR A 228 9.31 -12.67 11.92
CA TYR A 228 9.49 -13.78 12.86
C TYR A 228 8.72 -15.04 12.46
N LEU A 229 7.48 -14.91 11.98
CA LEU A 229 6.51 -16.00 11.97
C LEU A 229 6.11 -16.49 10.58
N MET A 230 6.29 -15.69 9.51
CA MET A 230 5.91 -16.15 8.16
C MET A 230 6.64 -17.44 7.73
N PRO A 231 7.96 -17.59 7.96
CA PRO A 231 8.64 -18.83 7.61
C PRO A 231 8.11 -20.09 8.32
N GLU A 232 7.49 -19.93 9.48
CA GLU A 232 6.93 -21.03 10.26
C GLU A 232 5.69 -21.67 9.60
N LEU A 233 5.18 -21.09 8.53
CA LEU A 233 4.18 -21.75 7.68
C LEU A 233 4.73 -23.01 7.01
N PHE A 234 6.04 -23.07 6.77
CA PHE A 234 6.73 -24.14 6.05
C PHE A 234 7.86 -24.79 6.84
N LEU A 235 8.51 -24.03 7.73
CA LEU A 235 9.64 -24.52 8.53
C LEU A 235 9.17 -24.90 9.93
N PRO A 236 9.42 -26.12 10.40
CA PRO A 236 9.01 -26.55 11.74
C PRO A 236 9.72 -25.75 12.82
N LEU A 237 8.97 -25.26 13.77
CA LEU A 237 9.46 -24.51 14.91
C LEU A 237 9.89 -25.47 16.03
N CYS A 238 11.17 -25.79 16.08
CA CYS A 238 11.71 -26.74 17.04
C CYS A 238 11.74 -26.13 18.47
N ARG A 239 11.09 -26.78 19.42
CA ARG A 239 11.06 -26.33 20.82
C ARG A 239 12.47 -26.16 21.39
N GLU A 240 12.65 -25.16 22.24
CA GLU A 240 13.92 -24.79 22.89
C GLU A 240 15.04 -24.35 21.89
N SER A 241 14.73 -24.21 20.61
CA SER A 241 15.66 -23.62 19.67
C SER A 241 15.71 -22.10 19.81
N LEU A 242 16.75 -21.49 19.26
CA LEU A 242 16.87 -20.03 19.17
C LEU A 242 15.69 -19.39 18.43
N LEU A 243 15.21 -20.02 17.36
CA LEU A 243 14.04 -19.56 16.61
C LEU A 243 12.76 -19.63 17.46
N TRP A 244 12.57 -20.75 18.19
CA TRP A 244 11.43 -20.89 19.11
C TRP A 244 11.42 -19.81 20.19
N GLU A 245 12.54 -19.61 20.89
CA GLU A 245 12.62 -18.59 21.94
C GLU A 245 12.46 -17.18 21.39
N SER A 246 12.94 -16.92 20.17
CA SER A 246 12.77 -15.63 19.50
C SER A 246 11.33 -15.37 19.06
N ALA A 247 10.61 -16.40 18.58
CA ALA A 247 9.19 -16.31 18.26
C ALA A 247 8.34 -16.02 19.53
N ARG A 248 8.62 -16.73 20.64
CA ARG A 248 7.96 -16.46 21.93
C ARG A 248 8.28 -15.07 22.45
N PHE A 249 9.55 -14.64 22.35
CA PHE A 249 9.96 -13.29 22.73
C PHE A 249 9.24 -12.24 21.89
N CYS A 250 9.10 -12.46 20.57
CA CYS A 250 8.31 -11.59 19.72
C CYS A 250 6.88 -11.43 20.24
N LEU A 251 6.18 -12.52 20.52
CA LEU A 251 4.81 -12.46 21.05
C LEU A 251 4.72 -11.80 22.44
N TYR A 252 5.73 -12.02 23.28
CA TYR A 252 5.81 -11.33 24.56
C TYR A 252 5.88 -9.82 24.35
N VAL A 253 6.80 -9.34 23.51
CA VAL A 253 6.97 -7.91 23.24
C VAL A 253 5.73 -7.31 22.60
N GLN A 254 5.15 -7.97 21.61
CA GLN A 254 3.94 -7.52 20.91
C GLN A 254 2.76 -7.26 21.86
N ARG A 255 2.59 -8.14 22.85
CA ARG A 255 1.52 -7.99 23.86
C ARG A 255 1.77 -6.89 24.86
N HIS A 256 3.04 -6.69 25.26
CA HIS A 256 3.42 -5.69 26.28
C HIS A 256 3.73 -4.30 25.69
N ASP A 257 3.76 -4.17 24.36
CA ASP A 257 3.96 -2.90 23.67
C ASP A 257 2.62 -2.15 23.42
N MET A 258 1.51 -2.89 23.47
CA MET A 258 0.17 -2.33 23.30
C MET A 258 -0.43 -1.95 24.66
N PRO A 259 -1.18 -0.84 24.75
CA PRO A 259 -1.94 -0.48 25.94
C PRO A 259 -2.89 -1.61 26.36
N ASP A 260 -3.14 -1.70 27.68
CA ASP A 260 -4.08 -2.67 28.24
C ASP A 260 -5.44 -2.58 27.55
N GLY A 261 -5.93 -3.73 27.16
CA GLY A 261 -7.24 -3.84 26.51
C GLY A 261 -7.24 -3.63 25.01
N GLN A 262 -6.16 -3.19 24.38
CA GLN A 262 -6.06 -3.13 22.90
C GLN A 262 -5.61 -4.47 22.30
N PRO A 263 -6.02 -4.78 21.05
CA PRO A 263 -5.46 -5.89 20.30
C PRO A 263 -3.97 -5.67 20.03
N TRP A 264 -3.23 -6.77 19.84
CA TRP A 264 -1.80 -6.76 19.50
C TRP A 264 -1.59 -7.38 18.10
N GLY A 265 -0.40 -7.22 17.56
CA GLY A 265 -0.03 -7.79 16.26
C GLY A 265 0.45 -6.73 15.28
N GLN A 266 1.50 -5.97 15.65
CA GLN A 266 2.10 -5.00 14.76
C GLN A 266 2.95 -5.72 13.72
N SER A 267 2.62 -5.48 12.43
CA SER A 267 3.31 -6.13 11.32
C SER A 267 3.24 -5.27 10.05
N GLU A 268 3.76 -5.77 8.94
CA GLU A 268 3.60 -5.11 7.65
C GLU A 268 2.14 -5.11 7.23
N SER A 269 1.62 -3.98 6.85
CA SER A 269 0.24 -3.87 6.42
C SER A 269 -0.06 -2.56 5.71
N ALA A 270 -1.22 -2.51 5.07
CA ALA A 270 -1.86 -1.24 4.79
C ALA A 270 -2.20 -0.52 6.11
N PHE A 271 -2.22 0.80 6.08
CA PHE A 271 -2.51 1.62 7.24
C PHE A 271 -3.42 2.78 6.87
N TYR A 272 -4.03 3.44 7.85
CA TYR A 272 -5.05 4.46 7.63
C TYR A 272 -4.46 5.75 7.05
N SER A 273 -3.97 5.65 5.80
CA SER A 273 -3.47 6.75 4.98
C SER A 273 -3.64 6.38 3.52
N LEU A 274 -4.20 7.29 2.72
CA LEU A 274 -4.49 7.07 1.32
C LEU A 274 -3.41 7.71 0.42
N ASP A 275 -3.19 7.10 -0.73
CA ASP A 275 -2.43 7.70 -1.83
C ASP A 275 -3.36 8.57 -2.72
N PRO A 276 -2.83 9.26 -3.75
CA PRO A 276 -3.65 10.06 -4.65
C PRO A 276 -4.71 9.28 -5.44
N ALA A 277 -4.57 7.95 -5.57
CA ALA A 277 -5.56 7.08 -6.19
C ALA A 277 -6.60 6.54 -5.20
N LEU A 278 -6.64 7.09 -3.98
CA LEU A 278 -7.50 6.67 -2.87
C LEU A 278 -7.24 5.23 -2.39
N SER A 279 -6.10 4.66 -2.71
CA SER A 279 -5.68 3.36 -2.20
C SER A 279 -4.93 3.52 -0.88
N TYR A 280 -5.16 2.59 0.05
CA TYR A 280 -4.38 2.59 1.29
C TYR A 280 -2.90 2.38 1.01
N ARG A 281 -2.06 3.15 1.70
CA ARG A 281 -0.61 2.96 1.68
C ARG A 281 -0.21 1.75 2.49
N TYR A 282 0.94 1.17 2.14
CA TYR A 282 1.48 -0.03 2.75
C TYR A 282 2.90 0.20 3.27
N LYS A 283 3.21 -0.30 4.47
CA LYS A 283 4.57 -0.32 5.02
C LYS A 283 4.73 -1.27 6.20
N ALA A 284 5.96 -1.48 6.65
CA ALA A 284 6.27 -2.21 7.86
C ALA A 284 5.91 -1.38 9.12
N HIS A 285 5.13 -1.96 10.02
CA HIS A 285 4.82 -1.47 11.35
C HIS A 285 5.29 -2.50 12.36
N GLY A 286 6.27 -2.19 13.18
CA GLY A 286 6.83 -3.15 14.11
C GLY A 286 7.11 -2.56 15.48
N CYS A 287 7.41 -3.44 16.42
CA CYS A 287 7.74 -3.05 17.78
C CYS A 287 9.19 -2.56 17.88
N ALA A 288 9.36 -1.35 18.41
CA ALA A 288 10.68 -0.77 18.61
C ALA A 288 11.62 -1.68 19.43
N ALA A 289 11.11 -2.45 20.39
CA ALA A 289 11.92 -3.36 21.21
C ALA A 289 12.48 -4.58 20.45
N LEU A 290 11.91 -4.91 19.31
CA LEU A 290 12.32 -6.02 18.43
C LEU A 290 13.19 -5.55 17.25
N ALA A 291 13.06 -4.29 16.84
CA ALA A 291 13.62 -3.76 15.62
C ALA A 291 15.08 -3.30 15.77
N LEU A 292 15.92 -3.54 14.77
CA LEU A 292 17.21 -2.86 14.60
C LEU A 292 17.04 -1.50 13.95
N ARG A 293 16.06 -1.36 13.06
CA ARG A 293 15.69 -0.08 12.45
C ARG A 293 15.15 0.87 13.53
N ARG A 294 15.60 2.13 13.47
CA ARG A 294 15.13 3.17 14.39
C ARG A 294 13.77 3.72 13.95
N GLY A 295 13.02 4.30 14.90
CA GLY A 295 11.74 4.97 14.61
C GLY A 295 10.53 4.04 14.56
N MET A 296 10.68 2.74 14.80
CA MET A 296 9.56 1.77 14.70
C MET A 296 8.51 1.90 15.81
N GLY A 297 8.75 2.69 16.86
CA GLY A 297 7.77 2.95 17.93
C GLY A 297 6.82 4.12 17.70
N ALA A 298 6.95 4.85 16.59
CA ALA A 298 6.17 6.05 16.31
C ALA A 298 4.72 5.76 15.89
N GLU A 299 4.43 4.56 15.42
CA GLU A 299 3.13 4.15 14.89
C GLU A 299 2.63 2.87 15.55
N ARG A 300 1.31 2.72 15.61
CA ARG A 300 0.64 1.56 16.21
C ARG A 300 -0.42 1.05 15.25
N VAL A 301 -0.03 0.16 14.37
CA VAL A 301 -0.93 -0.49 13.40
C VAL A 301 -0.94 -1.98 13.67
N VAL A 302 -2.11 -2.50 14.02
CA VAL A 302 -2.34 -3.91 14.31
C VAL A 302 -2.93 -4.56 13.07
N SER A 303 -2.29 -5.62 12.59
CA SER A 303 -2.76 -6.38 11.43
C SER A 303 -3.19 -7.79 11.85
N PRO A 304 -4.45 -8.19 11.62
CA PRO A 304 -4.98 -9.46 12.09
C PRO A 304 -4.25 -10.70 11.57
N TYR A 305 -3.71 -10.67 10.34
CA TYR A 305 -2.98 -11.82 9.80
C TYR A 305 -1.80 -12.24 10.68
N SER A 306 -1.16 -11.30 11.35
CA SER A 306 -0.07 -11.58 12.28
C SER A 306 -0.52 -12.42 13.48
N SER A 307 -1.77 -12.24 13.92
CA SER A 307 -2.38 -13.07 14.97
C SER A 307 -2.70 -14.49 14.47
N PHE A 308 -3.04 -14.65 13.19
CA PHE A 308 -3.13 -15.99 12.61
C PHE A 308 -1.76 -16.68 12.55
N LEU A 309 -0.69 -15.97 12.15
CA LEU A 309 0.66 -16.52 12.20
C LEU A 309 1.08 -16.94 13.62
N ALA A 310 0.63 -16.23 14.64
CA ALA A 310 0.91 -16.55 16.05
C ALA A 310 0.27 -17.87 16.53
N LEU A 311 -0.64 -18.47 15.75
CA LEU A 311 -1.20 -19.79 16.05
C LEU A 311 -0.13 -20.88 16.17
N ALA A 312 0.96 -20.76 15.42
CA ALA A 312 2.09 -21.70 15.48
C ALA A 312 2.83 -21.70 16.84
N VAL A 313 2.73 -20.62 17.63
CA VAL A 313 3.47 -20.43 18.89
C VAL A 313 2.55 -20.47 20.09
N GLU A 314 1.50 -19.67 20.10
CA GLU A 314 0.56 -19.52 21.22
C GLU A 314 -0.90 -19.52 20.74
N PRO A 315 -1.47 -20.66 20.30
CA PRO A 315 -2.78 -20.68 19.65
C PRO A 315 -3.91 -20.09 20.49
N ARG A 316 -3.93 -20.37 21.81
CA ARG A 316 -4.96 -19.81 22.71
C ARG A 316 -4.90 -18.28 22.83
N ALA A 317 -3.71 -17.70 22.89
CA ALA A 317 -3.53 -16.26 22.95
C ALA A 317 -3.91 -15.59 21.63
N ALA A 318 -3.53 -16.20 20.51
CA ALA A 318 -3.87 -15.78 19.17
C ALA A 318 -5.38 -15.74 18.94
N VAL A 319 -6.08 -16.83 19.25
CA VAL A 319 -7.56 -16.90 19.12
C VAL A 319 -8.27 -15.86 19.99
N ARG A 320 -7.81 -15.66 21.23
CA ARG A 320 -8.39 -14.60 22.09
C ARG A 320 -8.23 -13.20 21.46
N ASN A 321 -7.08 -12.93 20.84
CA ASN A 321 -6.82 -11.66 20.18
C ASN A 321 -7.69 -11.48 18.92
N LEU A 322 -7.81 -12.51 18.10
CA LEU A 322 -8.70 -12.51 16.92
C LEU A 322 -10.17 -12.29 17.31
N ARG A 323 -10.66 -13.01 18.33
CA ARG A 323 -12.02 -12.80 18.86
C ARG A 323 -12.23 -11.37 19.38
N ARG A 324 -11.20 -10.76 20.00
CA ARG A 324 -11.24 -9.37 20.44
C ARG A 324 -11.39 -8.41 19.25
N LEU A 325 -10.63 -8.62 18.16
CA LEU A 325 -10.76 -7.84 16.94
C LEU A 325 -12.17 -7.94 16.34
N CYS A 326 -12.73 -9.16 16.31
CA CYS A 326 -14.12 -9.37 15.88
C CYS A 326 -15.12 -8.63 16.77
N ALA A 327 -14.98 -8.72 18.10
CA ALA A 327 -15.87 -8.06 19.05
C ALA A 327 -15.81 -6.51 18.99
N LEU A 328 -14.69 -5.97 18.54
CA LEU A 328 -14.53 -4.54 18.27
C LEU A 328 -15.06 -4.09 16.89
N GLY A 329 -15.62 -5.03 16.10
CA GLY A 329 -16.24 -4.73 14.81
C GLY A 329 -15.26 -4.62 13.62
N PHE A 330 -14.01 -5.08 13.78
CA PHE A 330 -13.02 -5.05 12.70
C PHE A 330 -13.16 -6.22 11.72
N THR A 331 -14.38 -6.54 11.32
CA THR A 331 -14.72 -7.63 10.42
C THR A 331 -15.38 -7.14 9.15
N GLY A 332 -15.08 -7.81 8.05
CA GLY A 332 -15.66 -7.58 6.73
C GLY A 332 -16.12 -8.88 6.05
N ARG A 333 -16.36 -8.78 4.77
CA ARG A 333 -16.87 -9.88 3.95
C ARG A 333 -15.91 -11.08 3.91
N PHE A 334 -14.61 -10.83 3.81
CA PHE A 334 -13.57 -11.85 3.67
C PHE A 334 -12.82 -12.14 4.99
N GLY A 335 -13.50 -11.97 6.11
CA GLY A 335 -12.93 -12.12 7.44
C GLY A 335 -12.55 -10.79 8.08
N LEU A 336 -11.48 -10.77 8.84
CA LEU A 336 -10.99 -9.56 9.48
C LEU A 336 -10.39 -8.59 8.44
N TRP A 337 -10.62 -7.27 8.64
CA TRP A 337 -10.01 -6.24 7.82
C TRP A 337 -8.49 -6.26 7.91
N GLU A 338 -7.82 -5.64 6.95
CA GLU A 338 -6.37 -5.60 6.78
C GLU A 338 -5.63 -5.13 8.03
N ALA A 339 -6.09 -4.04 8.62
CA ALA A 339 -5.47 -3.49 9.83
C ALA A 339 -6.42 -2.59 10.63
N VAL A 340 -6.01 -2.35 11.87
CA VAL A 340 -6.55 -1.30 12.74
C VAL A 340 -5.43 -0.35 13.12
N ASP A 341 -5.59 0.92 12.80
CA ASP A 341 -4.59 1.95 13.05
C ASP A 341 -4.92 2.71 14.36
N TYR A 342 -4.10 2.50 15.39
CA TYR A 342 -4.18 3.19 16.68
C TYR A 342 -3.21 4.35 16.78
N THR A 343 -2.56 4.75 15.69
CA THR A 343 -1.58 5.83 15.70
C THR A 343 -2.26 7.16 16.05
N PRO A 344 -1.84 7.89 17.09
CA PRO A 344 -2.54 9.09 17.57
C PRO A 344 -2.71 10.20 16.52
N SER A 345 -1.80 10.28 15.55
CA SER A 345 -1.88 11.26 14.45
C SER A 345 -2.90 10.90 13.37
N ARG A 346 -3.43 9.67 13.36
CA ARG A 346 -4.37 9.16 12.35
C ARG A 346 -5.68 8.64 12.93
N SER A 347 -5.72 8.41 14.23
CA SER A 347 -6.91 7.92 14.94
C SER A 347 -7.50 9.00 15.83
N SER A 348 -8.82 9.22 15.72
CA SER A 348 -9.55 10.24 16.48
C SER A 348 -9.86 9.84 17.92
N GLY A 349 -9.45 8.65 18.39
CA GLY A 349 -9.76 8.16 19.73
C GLY A 349 -9.15 6.80 20.08
N ARG A 350 -9.54 6.24 21.24
CA ARG A 350 -9.06 4.93 21.71
C ARG A 350 -9.54 3.74 20.86
N GLY A 351 -10.53 3.94 19.97
CA GLY A 351 -11.16 2.89 19.18
C GLY A 351 -10.32 2.39 18.02
N GLY A 352 -9.34 3.16 17.56
CA GLY A 352 -8.59 2.86 16.33
C GLY A 352 -9.41 3.12 15.05
N GLU A 353 -8.72 3.23 13.91
CA GLU A 353 -9.34 3.40 12.58
C GLU A 353 -9.21 2.11 11.78
N SER A 354 -10.32 1.65 11.21
CA SER A 354 -10.36 0.42 10.41
C SER A 354 -9.84 0.65 9.00
N VAL A 355 -8.85 -0.13 8.59
CA VAL A 355 -8.32 -0.15 7.21
C VAL A 355 -9.12 -1.16 6.41
N ARG A 356 -10.19 -0.69 5.74
CA ARG A 356 -11.20 -1.54 5.09
C ARG A 356 -10.75 -2.00 3.71
N CYS A 357 -9.72 -2.79 3.69
CA CYS A 357 -9.28 -3.60 2.57
C CYS A 357 -8.84 -4.97 3.05
N VAL A 358 -8.54 -5.87 2.14
CA VAL A 358 -7.90 -7.16 2.39
C VAL A 358 -6.84 -7.41 1.34
N MET A 359 -5.75 -8.08 1.71
CA MET A 359 -4.64 -8.39 0.82
C MET A 359 -4.51 -9.89 0.61
N ALA A 360 -4.34 -10.33 -0.64
CA ALA A 360 -4.28 -11.73 -1.00
C ALA A 360 -3.24 -12.52 -0.21
N HIS A 361 -2.02 -11.98 -0.06
CA HIS A 361 -0.96 -12.67 0.69
C HIS A 361 -1.25 -12.77 2.19
N HIS A 362 -1.86 -11.75 2.79
CA HIS A 362 -2.24 -11.80 4.21
C HIS A 362 -3.38 -12.79 4.47
N LEU A 363 -4.36 -12.84 3.57
CA LEU A 363 -5.42 -13.85 3.61
C LEU A 363 -4.83 -15.24 3.43
N GLY A 364 -3.95 -15.43 2.44
CA GLY A 364 -3.31 -16.72 2.19
C GLY A 364 -2.45 -17.20 3.35
N MET A 365 -1.66 -16.32 3.99
CA MET A 365 -0.91 -16.65 5.20
C MET A 365 -1.84 -17.01 6.36
N SER A 366 -2.95 -16.29 6.52
CA SER A 366 -3.93 -16.57 7.57
C SER A 366 -4.58 -17.94 7.39
N LEU A 367 -4.97 -18.29 6.17
CA LEU A 367 -5.59 -19.58 5.88
C LEU A 367 -4.60 -20.74 6.07
N ALA A 368 -3.36 -20.57 5.60
CA ALA A 368 -2.30 -21.55 5.81
C ALA A 368 -1.96 -21.76 7.30
N ALA A 369 -1.97 -20.68 8.10
CA ALA A 369 -1.75 -20.76 9.55
C ALA A 369 -2.91 -21.44 10.28
N ILE A 370 -4.15 -21.21 9.86
CA ILE A 370 -5.33 -21.93 10.40
C ILE A 370 -5.20 -23.42 10.11
N ASP A 371 -4.86 -23.76 8.86
CA ASP A 371 -4.74 -25.14 8.43
C ASP A 371 -3.62 -25.87 9.19
N ASN A 372 -2.42 -25.27 9.29
CA ASN A 372 -1.34 -25.81 10.12
C ASN A 372 -1.81 -26.05 11.57
N CYS A 373 -2.52 -25.08 12.15
CA CYS A 373 -3.01 -25.20 13.53
C CYS A 373 -4.05 -26.31 13.72
N LEU A 374 -4.92 -26.54 12.74
CA LEU A 374 -6.03 -27.51 12.84
C LEU A 374 -5.66 -28.90 12.32
N MET A 375 -4.64 -29.01 11.45
CA MET A 375 -4.21 -30.22 10.75
C MET A 375 -2.77 -30.61 11.08
N ASP A 376 -2.29 -30.28 12.29
CA ASP A 376 -1.00 -30.73 12.84
C ASP A 376 0.19 -30.37 11.94
N ASP A 377 0.38 -29.06 11.69
CA ASP A 377 1.49 -28.48 10.90
C ASP A 377 1.59 -29.08 9.48
N ILE A 378 0.47 -29.24 8.79
CA ILE A 378 0.38 -29.97 7.53
C ILE A 378 1.29 -29.39 6.44
N PHE A 379 1.41 -28.07 6.31
CA PHE A 379 2.32 -27.47 5.31
C PHE A 379 3.79 -27.60 5.68
N CYS A 380 4.13 -27.55 6.98
CA CYS A 380 5.47 -27.88 7.44
C CYS A 380 5.81 -29.34 7.09
N ARG A 381 4.88 -30.29 7.33
CA ARG A 381 5.08 -31.70 6.99
C ARG A 381 5.22 -31.92 5.49
N ARG A 382 4.38 -31.27 4.69
CA ARG A 382 4.43 -31.35 3.21
C ARG A 382 5.74 -30.78 2.67
N PHE A 383 6.19 -29.66 3.18
CA PHE A 383 7.46 -29.04 2.78
C PHE A 383 8.67 -29.89 3.21
N MET A 384 8.67 -30.38 4.43
CA MET A 384 9.73 -31.21 4.98
C MET A 384 9.68 -32.68 4.49
N ALA A 385 8.66 -33.10 3.75
CA ALA A 385 8.63 -34.40 3.09
C ALA A 385 9.67 -34.54 1.97
N ASP A 386 10.19 -33.40 1.48
CA ASP A 386 11.34 -33.39 0.58
C ASP A 386 12.60 -33.85 1.33
N PRO A 387 13.31 -34.91 0.83
CA PRO A 387 14.53 -35.40 1.48
C PRO A 387 15.62 -34.34 1.63
N ALA A 388 15.75 -33.41 0.68
CA ALA A 388 16.73 -32.34 0.76
C ALA A 388 16.38 -31.36 1.90
N MET A 389 15.09 -31.02 2.06
CA MET A 389 14.63 -30.16 3.15
C MET A 389 14.84 -30.83 4.51
N SER A 390 14.40 -32.09 4.67
CA SER A 390 14.51 -32.83 5.94
C SER A 390 15.96 -33.09 6.36
N ALA A 391 16.88 -33.31 5.42
CA ALA A 391 18.31 -33.52 5.70
C ALA A 391 19.01 -32.28 6.33
N HIS A 392 18.41 -31.10 6.20
CA HIS A 392 18.93 -29.85 6.74
C HIS A 392 18.21 -29.37 8.01
N ARG A 393 17.29 -30.16 8.56
CA ARG A 393 16.47 -29.83 9.74
C ARG A 393 17.30 -29.35 10.94
N CYS A 394 18.52 -29.88 11.12
CA CYS A 394 19.41 -29.48 12.19
C CYS A 394 19.77 -27.98 12.20
N LEU A 395 19.61 -27.26 11.07
CA LEU A 395 19.78 -25.81 11.01
C LEU A 395 18.69 -25.06 11.81
N LEU A 396 17.51 -25.65 11.97
CA LEU A 396 16.39 -25.07 12.71
C LEU A 396 16.44 -25.38 14.22
N GLU A 397 17.35 -26.28 14.64
CA GLU A 397 17.51 -26.74 16.02
C GLU A 397 18.64 -26.00 16.76
N GLU A 398 19.13 -24.90 16.19
CA GLU A 398 20.23 -24.11 16.76
C GLU A 398 19.87 -23.59 18.15
N ARG A 399 20.80 -23.76 19.09
CA ARG A 399 20.73 -23.23 20.46
C ARG A 399 21.89 -22.29 20.72
N LEU A 400 21.65 -21.23 21.50
CA LEU A 400 22.73 -20.35 21.91
C LEU A 400 23.48 -20.92 23.11
N PRO A 401 24.80 -20.74 23.16
CA PRO A 401 25.58 -21.11 24.34
C PRO A 401 25.23 -20.20 25.51
N ILE A 402 25.47 -20.70 26.74
CA ILE A 402 25.38 -19.90 27.96
C ILE A 402 26.37 -18.73 27.86
N GLY A 403 25.92 -17.52 28.19
CA GLY A 403 26.74 -16.30 28.11
C GLY A 403 26.66 -15.54 26.79
N ALA A 404 25.74 -15.87 25.90
CA ALA A 404 25.52 -15.08 24.68
C ALA A 404 25.32 -13.58 24.98
N VAL A 405 25.97 -12.73 24.17
CA VAL A 405 25.96 -11.28 24.35
C VAL A 405 24.64 -10.71 23.81
N THR A 406 23.96 -9.95 24.66
CA THR A 406 22.78 -9.18 24.25
C THR A 406 23.21 -7.80 23.76
N LEU A 407 22.69 -7.36 22.61
CA LEU A 407 22.88 -5.98 22.18
C LEU A 407 22.16 -5.05 23.18
N ARG A 408 22.96 -4.23 23.88
CA ARG A 408 22.39 -3.13 24.64
C ARG A 408 22.03 -2.02 23.66
N ARG A 409 20.76 -1.65 23.60
CA ARG A 409 20.37 -0.40 22.96
C ARG A 409 21.13 0.71 23.69
N ARG A 410 22.00 1.43 22.99
CA ARG A 410 22.50 2.72 23.48
C ARG A 410 21.27 3.62 23.61
N GLY A 411 20.95 4.02 24.83
CA GLY A 411 19.84 4.90 25.14
C GLY A 411 19.89 6.17 24.29
N GLY A 412 18.74 6.59 23.85
CA GLY A 412 18.57 7.70 22.92
C GLY A 412 18.18 7.17 21.54
N GLU A 413 16.92 6.79 21.35
CA GLU A 413 16.30 7.00 20.04
C GLU A 413 16.53 8.49 19.76
N ILE A 414 17.31 8.78 18.72
CA ILE A 414 17.19 10.09 18.09
C ILE A 414 15.74 10.09 17.64
N PRO A 415 14.85 10.89 18.24
CA PRO A 415 13.50 10.96 17.72
C PRO A 415 13.69 11.31 16.26
N GLU A 416 13.26 10.43 15.36
CA GLU A 416 12.95 10.91 14.02
C GLU A 416 12.13 12.16 14.30
N LYS A 417 12.60 13.33 13.82
CA LYS A 417 11.71 14.49 13.73
C LYS A 417 10.43 13.91 13.22
N PRO A 418 9.31 14.03 13.95
CA PRO A 418 8.08 13.45 13.49
C PRO A 418 7.96 13.94 12.06
N GLN A 419 8.21 13.06 11.08
CA GLN A 419 7.62 13.29 9.80
C GLN A 419 6.17 13.40 10.21
N ARG A 420 5.66 14.62 10.20
CA ARG A 420 4.23 14.84 10.28
C ARG A 420 3.69 14.02 9.12
N ALA A 421 3.49 12.73 9.40
CA ALA A 421 2.69 11.92 8.54
C ALA A 421 1.37 12.66 8.52
N PRO A 422 0.94 13.12 7.37
CA PRO A 422 -0.38 13.64 7.25
C PRO A 422 -1.30 12.51 7.67
N GLY A 423 -2.09 12.78 8.68
CA GLY A 423 -3.20 11.91 9.03
C GLY A 423 -4.12 11.73 7.81
N PRO A 424 -5.00 10.73 7.82
CA PRO A 424 -6.03 10.60 6.81
C PRO A 424 -6.85 11.89 6.83
N GLY A 425 -6.72 12.62 5.74
CA GLY A 425 -7.10 14.01 5.70
C GLY A 425 -6.05 14.89 6.36
N TRP A 426 -5.02 15.25 5.60
CA TRP A 426 -4.18 16.37 5.92
C TRP A 426 -5.10 17.58 6.08
N GLU A 427 -5.40 17.94 7.30
CA GLU A 427 -6.02 19.21 7.62
C GLU A 427 -4.90 20.21 7.90
N LEU A 428 -4.41 20.82 6.83
CA LEU A 428 -3.62 22.02 6.95
C LEU A 428 -4.58 23.18 6.73
N GLY A 429 -4.84 23.94 7.75
CA GLY A 429 -5.76 25.07 7.67
C GLY A 429 -5.26 26.27 8.48
N GLY A 430 -5.88 27.40 8.26
CA GLY A 430 -5.58 28.63 8.97
C GLY A 430 -6.45 29.80 8.49
N ALA A 431 -6.29 30.95 9.15
CA ALA A 431 -6.89 32.20 8.69
C ALA A 431 -6.20 32.67 7.40
N CYS A 432 -6.93 33.35 6.53
CA CYS A 432 -6.41 34.04 5.37
C CYS A 432 -6.67 35.56 5.49
N PRO A 433 -5.73 36.42 5.05
CA PRO A 433 -4.42 36.06 4.54
C PRO A 433 -3.57 35.44 5.63
N ASP A 434 -3.00 34.30 5.35
CA ASP A 434 -1.93 33.76 6.16
C ASP A 434 -0.71 34.67 5.96
N ALA A 435 0.04 34.92 7.02
CA ALA A 435 1.18 35.81 7.14
C ALA A 435 2.02 36.04 5.86
N ALA A 436 3.11 36.78 5.92
CA ALA A 436 3.98 37.18 4.81
C ALA A 436 4.39 36.08 3.79
N TYR A 437 4.14 34.82 4.11
CA TYR A 437 4.49 33.65 3.30
C TYR A 437 3.29 32.71 3.11
N PRO A 438 2.55 32.80 1.97
CA PRO A 438 1.46 31.89 1.68
C PRO A 438 1.97 30.46 1.55
N ARG A 439 1.20 29.50 2.09
CA ARG A 439 1.48 28.07 1.91
C ARG A 439 1.10 27.63 0.50
N CYS A 440 1.93 26.77 -0.09
CA CYS A 440 1.68 26.19 -1.41
C CYS A 440 1.20 24.73 -1.25
N TYR A 441 0.17 24.38 -2.01
CA TYR A 441 -0.48 23.08 -2.01
C TYR A 441 -0.46 22.50 -3.43
N PRO A 442 0.58 21.72 -3.80
CA PRO A 442 0.60 21.03 -5.08
C PRO A 442 -0.36 19.85 -5.06
N VAL A 443 -1.25 19.77 -6.04
CA VAL A 443 -2.18 18.67 -6.26
C VAL A 443 -1.95 18.12 -7.66
N SER A 444 -1.76 16.81 -7.81
CA SER A 444 -1.43 16.20 -9.09
C SER A 444 -1.90 14.75 -9.16
N ASN A 445 -2.31 14.32 -10.34
CA ASN A 445 -2.55 12.92 -10.68
C ASN A 445 -1.45 12.33 -11.59
N GLY A 446 -0.30 13.02 -11.71
CA GLY A 446 0.81 12.63 -12.57
C GLY A 446 0.75 13.19 -14.00
N VAL A 447 -0.42 13.56 -14.49
CA VAL A 447 -0.64 14.12 -15.83
C VAL A 447 -1.13 15.58 -15.76
N TYR A 448 -2.01 15.86 -14.82
CA TYR A 448 -2.53 17.19 -14.51
C TYR A 448 -1.93 17.68 -13.20
N HIS A 449 -1.38 18.87 -13.19
CA HIS A 449 -0.73 19.48 -12.05
C HIS A 449 -1.40 20.81 -11.72
N LEU A 450 -1.86 20.97 -10.50
CA LEU A 450 -2.49 22.17 -9.97
C LEU A 450 -1.69 22.66 -8.76
N MET A 451 -1.15 23.85 -8.83
CA MET A 451 -0.56 24.55 -7.69
C MET A 451 -1.58 25.53 -7.13
N LEU A 452 -1.87 25.39 -5.85
CA LEU A 452 -2.77 26.27 -5.09
C LEU A 452 -2.00 26.91 -3.94
N THR A 453 -2.39 28.12 -3.55
CA THR A 453 -1.80 28.80 -2.39
C THR A 453 -2.87 29.13 -1.34
N SER A 454 -2.47 29.29 -0.08
CA SER A 454 -3.37 29.77 1.00
C SER A 454 -3.90 31.17 0.77
N SER A 455 -3.33 31.93 -0.15
CA SER A 455 -3.82 33.25 -0.60
C SER A 455 -4.75 33.17 -1.82
N GLY A 456 -5.26 32.00 -2.19
CA GLY A 456 -6.22 31.82 -3.28
C GLY A 456 -5.64 31.84 -4.69
N LEU A 457 -4.33 32.03 -4.84
CA LEU A 457 -3.67 32.00 -6.16
C LEU A 457 -3.61 30.56 -6.67
N ALA A 458 -3.76 30.40 -7.99
CA ALA A 458 -3.73 29.10 -8.65
C ALA A 458 -2.95 29.12 -9.96
N SER A 459 -2.30 28.01 -10.30
CA SER A 459 -1.75 27.74 -11.63
C SER A 459 -1.91 26.29 -11.99
N ALA A 460 -2.25 25.99 -13.25
CA ALA A 460 -2.46 24.63 -13.72
C ALA A 460 -1.61 24.33 -14.96
N CYS A 461 -1.12 23.09 -15.02
CA CYS A 461 -0.32 22.57 -16.12
C CYS A 461 -0.71 21.13 -16.42
N ALA A 462 -0.77 20.78 -17.71
CA ALA A 462 -1.00 19.42 -18.16
C ALA A 462 -0.07 19.11 -19.35
N GLY A 463 0.64 17.97 -19.32
CA GLY A 463 1.56 17.60 -20.39
C GLY A 463 2.64 18.64 -20.72
N GLY A 464 3.08 19.43 -19.72
CA GLY A 464 4.04 20.52 -19.91
C GLY A 464 3.46 21.82 -20.50
N ILE A 465 2.12 21.89 -20.66
CA ILE A 465 1.39 23.06 -21.16
C ILE A 465 0.70 23.77 -19.99
N SER A 466 0.98 25.04 -19.77
CA SER A 466 0.24 25.88 -18.84
C SER A 466 -1.16 26.15 -19.38
N LEU A 467 -2.20 25.94 -18.58
CA LEU A 467 -3.59 26.01 -19.04
C LEU A 467 -4.16 27.42 -18.96
N TYR A 468 -3.87 28.11 -17.88
CA TYR A 468 -4.22 29.52 -17.68
C TYR A 468 -3.07 30.27 -16.98
N ARG A 469 -3.14 31.58 -17.00
CA ARG A 469 -2.10 32.41 -16.38
C ARG A 469 -2.11 32.19 -14.87
N GLY A 470 -0.98 31.74 -14.34
CA GLY A 470 -0.71 31.72 -12.91
C GLY A 470 -0.05 33.01 -12.45
N PRO A 471 0.13 33.21 -11.14
CA PRO A 471 0.90 34.30 -10.60
C PRO A 471 2.39 34.15 -11.00
N ASP A 472 3.06 35.27 -11.22
CA ASP A 472 4.51 35.27 -11.50
C ASP A 472 5.34 34.89 -10.25
N SER A 473 4.74 35.04 -9.08
CA SER A 473 5.30 34.64 -7.80
C SER A 473 4.19 34.06 -6.89
N PRO A 474 4.44 33.00 -6.13
CA PRO A 474 3.49 32.50 -5.14
C PRO A 474 3.21 33.49 -4.01
N LEU A 475 4.02 34.54 -3.87
CA LEU A 475 3.86 35.62 -2.88
C LEU A 475 2.88 36.69 -3.33
N GLY A 476 2.59 36.81 -4.62
CA GLY A 476 1.70 37.84 -5.17
C GLY A 476 1.79 37.91 -6.66
N GLY A 477 0.97 38.78 -7.26
CA GLY A 477 0.87 38.98 -8.69
C GLY A 477 -0.58 38.98 -9.18
N PRO A 478 -0.83 39.24 -10.46
CA PRO A 478 -2.17 39.17 -10.99
C PRO A 478 -2.73 37.75 -10.84
N ALA A 479 -3.92 37.65 -10.26
CA ALA A 479 -4.61 36.36 -10.14
C ALA A 479 -5.05 35.90 -11.53
N GLY A 480 -4.55 34.77 -11.97
CA GLY A 480 -4.92 34.20 -13.28
C GLY A 480 -6.30 33.55 -13.30
N LEU A 481 -6.85 33.23 -12.13
CA LEU A 481 -8.19 32.71 -11.96
C LEU A 481 -8.86 33.38 -10.77
N ARG A 482 -10.07 33.90 -10.98
CA ARG A 482 -10.88 34.56 -9.96
C ARG A 482 -12.27 33.94 -9.93
N ILE A 483 -12.83 33.84 -8.75
CA ILE A 483 -14.23 33.45 -8.52
C ILE A 483 -14.85 34.52 -7.64
N PHE A 484 -15.96 35.09 -8.09
CA PHE A 484 -16.64 36.16 -7.37
C PHE A 484 -18.14 36.13 -7.57
N PHE A 485 -18.85 36.72 -6.64
CA PHE A 485 -20.32 36.93 -6.72
C PHE A 485 -20.58 38.42 -6.98
N GLU A 486 -21.27 38.70 -8.07
CA GLU A 486 -21.59 40.05 -8.51
C GLU A 486 -23.09 40.34 -8.28
N THR A 487 -23.35 41.41 -7.59
CA THR A 487 -24.70 41.91 -7.32
C THR A 487 -24.81 43.34 -7.85
N PRO A 488 -26.04 43.93 -7.96
CA PRO A 488 -26.20 45.35 -8.29
C PRO A 488 -25.46 46.31 -7.33
N GLU A 489 -25.21 45.86 -6.09
CA GLU A 489 -24.53 46.64 -5.05
C GLU A 489 -23.00 46.56 -5.14
N GLY A 490 -22.45 45.62 -5.90
CA GLY A 490 -21.00 45.45 -6.06
C GLY A 490 -20.53 44.00 -6.15
N ARG A 491 -19.24 43.83 -6.17
CA ARG A 491 -18.55 42.55 -6.31
C ARG A 491 -18.04 42.04 -4.95
N THR A 492 -18.21 40.73 -4.71
CA THR A 492 -17.61 40.00 -3.57
C THR A 492 -16.73 38.89 -4.10
N ASP A 493 -15.42 39.00 -3.88
CA ASP A 493 -14.47 37.93 -4.23
C ASP A 493 -14.63 36.74 -3.27
N LEU A 494 -14.68 35.54 -3.81
CA LEU A 494 -14.91 34.29 -3.05
C LEU A 494 -13.60 33.52 -2.75
N LEU A 495 -12.47 34.07 -3.15
CA LEU A 495 -11.13 33.58 -2.85
C LEU A 495 -10.33 34.68 -2.14
N PRO A 496 -9.40 34.34 -1.23
CA PRO A 496 -8.60 35.30 -0.46
C PRO A 496 -7.47 35.89 -1.31
N LEU A 497 -7.79 36.38 -2.51
CA LEU A 497 -6.81 36.95 -3.41
C LEU A 497 -6.26 38.28 -2.88
N PRO A 498 -5.01 38.64 -3.24
CA PRO A 498 -4.50 39.97 -2.95
C PRO A 498 -5.42 41.06 -3.53
N GLY A 499 -5.91 41.95 -2.66
CA GLY A 499 -6.87 43.00 -3.05
C GLY A 499 -8.33 42.51 -3.24
N ALA A 500 -8.70 41.37 -2.66
CA ALA A 500 -10.06 40.85 -2.67
C ALA A 500 -11.08 41.87 -2.16
N GLN A 501 -12.22 42.00 -2.85
CA GLN A 501 -13.32 42.91 -2.53
C GLN A 501 -14.44 42.18 -1.79
N GLY A 502 -15.36 42.90 -1.16
CA GLY A 502 -16.58 42.36 -0.54
C GLY A 502 -16.44 41.92 0.92
N GLY A 503 -15.26 42.07 1.54
CA GLY A 503 -15.04 41.98 2.99
C GLY A 503 -15.26 40.61 3.63
N LEU A 504 -15.17 39.53 2.90
CA LEU A 504 -15.20 38.19 3.47
C LEU A 504 -13.93 37.93 4.29
N ARG A 505 -14.10 37.36 5.47
CA ARG A 505 -13.01 36.77 6.26
C ARG A 505 -12.85 35.32 5.86
N PHE A 506 -11.65 34.92 5.45
CA PHE A 506 -11.39 33.61 4.92
C PHE A 506 -10.66 32.72 5.91
N ARG A 507 -11.00 31.42 5.85
CA ARG A 507 -10.20 30.31 6.35
C ARG A 507 -9.92 29.37 5.20
N HIS A 508 -8.77 28.70 5.24
CA HIS A 508 -8.47 27.65 4.27
C HIS A 508 -8.27 26.31 4.96
N GLN A 509 -8.61 25.25 4.27
CA GLN A 509 -8.41 23.88 4.72
C GLN A 509 -7.97 23.03 3.52
N PHE A 510 -6.87 22.32 3.69
CA PHE A 510 -6.41 21.34 2.72
C PHE A 510 -6.67 19.95 3.26
N ARG A 511 -7.55 19.19 2.60
CA ARG A 511 -7.98 17.86 3.01
C ARG A 511 -8.22 16.97 1.80
N GLY A 512 -7.74 15.71 1.81
CA GLY A 512 -8.03 14.71 0.79
C GLY A 512 -7.60 15.11 -0.63
N GLY A 513 -6.55 15.95 -0.78
CA GLY A 513 -6.13 16.46 -2.09
C GLY A 513 -6.97 17.62 -2.61
N ALA A 514 -7.89 18.17 -1.82
CA ALA A 514 -8.66 19.37 -2.13
C ALA A 514 -8.25 20.53 -1.21
N LEU A 515 -8.12 21.72 -1.78
CA LEU A 515 -8.00 22.96 -1.02
C LEU A 515 -9.34 23.68 -1.01
N SER A 516 -9.86 23.97 0.16
CA SER A 516 -11.11 24.69 0.37
C SER A 516 -10.85 26.03 1.04
N PHE A 517 -11.63 27.03 0.66
CA PHE A 517 -11.68 28.34 1.27
C PHE A 517 -13.10 28.59 1.78
N GLU A 518 -13.23 28.81 3.06
CA GLU A 518 -14.47 29.26 3.71
C GLU A 518 -14.40 30.75 3.92
N GLY A 519 -15.30 31.49 3.27
CA GLY A 519 -15.46 32.93 3.41
C GLY A 519 -16.69 33.26 4.25
N GLU A 520 -16.59 34.18 5.18
CA GLU A 520 -17.69 34.57 6.05
C GLU A 520 -17.79 36.07 6.22
N SER A 521 -18.99 36.58 6.07
CA SER A 521 -19.41 37.94 6.44
C SER A 521 -20.82 37.90 7.03
N ASP A 522 -21.33 39.03 7.51
CA ASP A 522 -22.70 39.14 8.03
C ASP A 522 -23.79 38.89 6.94
N ARG A 523 -23.41 38.97 5.67
CA ARG A 523 -24.32 38.87 4.52
C ARG A 523 -24.19 37.58 3.74
N LEU A 524 -23.01 36.98 3.70
CA LEU A 524 -22.69 35.88 2.80
C LEU A 524 -21.71 34.93 3.45
N ARG A 525 -21.96 33.63 3.32
CA ARG A 525 -20.99 32.55 3.54
C ARG A 525 -20.69 31.89 2.21
N SER A 526 -19.43 31.60 1.98
CA SER A 526 -18.97 30.91 0.77
C SER A 526 -18.06 29.73 1.12
N LEU A 527 -18.16 28.67 0.34
CA LEU A 527 -17.22 27.56 0.32
C LEU A 527 -16.74 27.40 -1.11
N CYS A 528 -15.45 27.62 -1.35
CA CYS A 528 -14.81 27.39 -2.64
C CYS A 528 -13.76 26.29 -2.50
N SER A 529 -13.90 25.21 -3.23
CA SER A 529 -12.96 24.08 -3.18
C SER A 529 -12.36 23.81 -4.55
N ALA A 530 -11.10 23.35 -4.58
CA ALA A 530 -10.40 22.97 -5.79
C ALA A 530 -9.68 21.65 -5.61
N ALA A 531 -9.82 20.75 -6.57
CA ALA A 531 -9.19 19.44 -6.60
C ALA A 531 -8.83 19.02 -8.02
N VAL A 532 -7.95 18.04 -8.17
CA VAL A 532 -7.62 17.38 -9.45
C VAL A 532 -8.32 16.01 -9.48
N SER A 533 -8.95 15.67 -10.60
CA SER A 533 -9.52 14.33 -10.80
C SER A 533 -8.43 13.26 -10.68
N ALA A 534 -8.73 12.17 -9.99
CA ALA A 534 -7.77 11.08 -9.85
C ALA A 534 -7.51 10.31 -11.17
N ARG A 535 -8.43 10.38 -12.11
CA ARG A 535 -8.40 9.59 -13.36
C ARG A 535 -8.31 10.43 -14.63
N ASP A 536 -8.90 11.64 -14.60
CA ASP A 536 -9.05 12.47 -15.78
C ASP A 536 -8.08 13.66 -15.75
N MET A 537 -7.72 14.15 -16.93
CA MET A 537 -6.87 15.32 -17.09
C MET A 537 -7.70 16.60 -16.87
N CYS A 538 -8.24 16.77 -15.65
CA CYS A 538 -9.06 17.91 -15.29
C CYS A 538 -8.94 18.31 -13.82
N GLU A 539 -9.22 19.59 -13.54
CA GLU A 539 -9.50 20.10 -12.20
C GLU A 539 -11.00 20.34 -12.01
N VAL A 540 -11.44 20.18 -10.79
CA VAL A 540 -12.82 20.44 -10.37
C VAL A 540 -12.83 21.62 -9.41
N ARG A 541 -13.71 22.58 -9.67
CA ARG A 541 -13.99 23.71 -8.79
C ARG A 541 -15.40 23.57 -8.26
N PHE A 542 -15.56 23.58 -6.95
CA PHE A 542 -16.84 23.54 -6.27
C PHE A 542 -17.08 24.88 -5.57
N VAL A 543 -18.26 25.47 -5.75
CA VAL A 543 -18.65 26.74 -5.12
C VAL A 543 -20.02 26.57 -4.48
N GLU A 544 -20.10 26.84 -3.20
CA GLU A 544 -21.35 26.90 -2.45
C GLU A 544 -21.49 28.28 -1.79
N LEU A 545 -22.68 28.87 -1.94
CA LEU A 545 -23.04 30.17 -1.38
C LEU A 545 -24.25 30.02 -0.47
N THR A 546 -24.17 30.58 0.72
CA THR A 546 -25.26 30.60 1.68
C THR A 546 -25.46 32.02 2.20
N SER A 547 -26.68 32.50 2.19
CA SER A 547 -27.05 33.82 2.72
C SER A 547 -28.23 33.71 3.67
N PRO A 548 -28.25 34.47 4.77
CA PRO A 548 -29.42 34.54 5.66
C PRO A 548 -30.61 35.29 5.04
N ARG A 549 -30.40 36.01 3.95
CA ARG A 549 -31.42 36.75 3.20
C ARG A 549 -31.35 36.38 1.74
N ALA A 550 -32.47 36.53 1.01
CA ALA A 550 -32.46 36.36 -0.44
C ALA A 550 -31.47 37.37 -1.06
N LEU A 551 -30.53 36.85 -1.84
CA LEU A 551 -29.59 37.65 -2.63
C LEU A 551 -29.78 37.29 -4.10
N GLU A 552 -29.88 38.32 -4.95
CA GLU A 552 -29.91 38.17 -6.39
C GLU A 552 -28.56 38.63 -6.96
N GLY A 553 -27.95 37.81 -7.80
CA GLY A 553 -26.64 38.11 -8.37
C GLY A 553 -26.14 37.02 -9.31
N LYS A 554 -24.97 37.20 -9.83
CA LYS A 554 -24.25 36.27 -10.73
C LYS A 554 -23.02 35.72 -10.07
N LEU A 555 -22.87 34.38 -10.14
CA LEU A 555 -21.58 33.75 -9.81
C LEU A 555 -20.71 33.82 -11.06
N CYS A 556 -19.54 34.43 -10.93
CA CYS A 556 -18.61 34.65 -12.03
C CYS A 556 -17.29 33.91 -11.80
N LEU A 557 -16.79 33.28 -12.87
CA LEU A 557 -15.44 32.74 -12.93
C LEU A 557 -14.71 33.45 -14.08
N GLU A 558 -13.59 34.09 -13.75
CA GLU A 558 -12.74 34.83 -14.69
C GLU A 558 -11.36 34.19 -14.72
N PHE A 559 -10.80 33.96 -15.91
CA PHE A 559 -9.45 33.45 -16.05
C PHE A 559 -8.86 33.85 -17.41
N GLU A 560 -7.52 33.92 -17.47
CA GLU A 560 -6.76 34.20 -18.69
C GLU A 560 -6.17 32.88 -19.23
N PRO A 561 -6.69 32.33 -20.36
CA PRO A 561 -6.15 31.10 -20.93
C PRO A 561 -4.76 31.31 -21.51
N VAL A 562 -3.88 30.31 -21.39
CA VAL A 562 -2.49 30.36 -21.89
C VAL A 562 -2.25 29.27 -22.94
N LEU A 563 -2.52 28.02 -22.63
CA LEU A 563 -2.32 26.86 -23.49
C LEU A 563 -0.94 26.84 -24.18
N ALA A 564 0.13 27.18 -23.47
CA ALA A 564 1.50 27.28 -23.96
C ALA A 564 2.51 26.71 -22.97
N ARG A 565 3.70 26.38 -23.46
CA ARG A 565 4.82 25.97 -22.58
C ARG A 565 5.25 27.14 -21.70
N SER A 566 5.75 26.89 -20.50
CA SER A 566 6.20 27.94 -19.57
C SER A 566 7.22 28.89 -20.22
N ARG A 567 8.19 28.36 -20.97
CA ARG A 567 9.17 29.18 -21.70
C ARG A 567 8.58 30.19 -22.70
N ASP A 568 7.47 29.80 -23.37
CA ASP A 568 6.78 30.64 -24.35
C ASP A 568 5.99 31.75 -23.64
N ARG A 569 5.45 31.43 -22.46
CA ARG A 569 4.75 32.38 -21.59
C ARG A 569 5.70 33.44 -21.02
N GLU A 570 6.89 33.02 -20.59
CA GLU A 570 7.91 33.90 -19.97
C GLU A 570 8.56 34.82 -21.00
N GLY A 571 8.56 34.45 -22.27
CA GLY A 571 9.16 35.21 -23.34
C GLY A 571 8.41 36.51 -23.62
N HIS A 572 7.24 36.46 -24.26
CA HIS A 572 6.45 37.66 -24.62
C HIS A 572 4.95 37.31 -24.74
N PRO A 573 4.03 38.15 -24.26
CA PRO A 573 2.60 37.87 -24.32
C PRO A 573 2.06 37.50 -25.71
N ALA A 574 2.58 38.09 -26.78
CA ALA A 574 2.19 37.74 -28.14
C ALA A 574 2.43 36.24 -28.48
N PHE A 575 3.41 35.57 -27.86
CA PHE A 575 3.72 34.16 -28.15
C PHE A 575 2.67 33.19 -27.66
N TRP A 576 1.89 33.56 -26.65
CA TRP A 576 0.86 32.69 -26.12
C TRP A 576 -0.57 33.24 -26.30
N ARG A 577 -0.76 34.53 -26.54
CA ARG A 577 -2.08 35.11 -26.86
C ARG A 577 -2.50 34.88 -28.31
N LEU A 578 -1.58 35.00 -29.25
CA LEU A 578 -1.86 34.75 -30.67
C LEU A 578 -2.17 33.28 -30.92
N GLY A 579 -3.24 33.02 -31.63
CA GLY A 579 -3.69 31.68 -32.00
C GLY A 579 -4.60 30.99 -30.97
N LEU A 580 -5.09 31.72 -29.97
CA LEU A 580 -6.17 31.27 -29.10
C LEU A 580 -7.52 31.63 -29.71
N HIS A 581 -8.43 30.68 -29.74
CA HIS A 581 -9.82 30.87 -30.22
C HIS A 581 -10.80 30.30 -29.19
N ALA A 582 -11.70 31.14 -28.72
CA ALA A 582 -12.75 30.71 -27.80
C ALA A 582 -14.06 30.50 -28.58
N SER A 583 -14.80 29.45 -28.24
CA SER A 583 -16.13 29.15 -28.77
C SER A 583 -16.98 28.49 -27.70
N VAL A 584 -18.31 28.66 -27.84
CA VAL A 584 -19.29 28.00 -26.96
C VAL A 584 -20.00 26.93 -27.77
N ARG A 585 -19.96 25.68 -27.28
CA ARG A 585 -20.69 24.55 -27.88
C ARG A 585 -21.31 23.69 -26.80
N GLU A 586 -22.54 23.32 -26.96
CA GLU A 586 -23.27 22.40 -26.07
C GLU A 586 -23.12 22.74 -24.57
N GLY A 587 -23.17 24.04 -24.23
CA GLY A 587 -23.05 24.51 -22.84
C GLY A 587 -21.65 24.45 -22.27
N ALA A 588 -20.63 24.26 -23.09
CA ALA A 588 -19.22 24.30 -22.69
C ALA A 588 -18.49 25.45 -23.38
N LEU A 589 -17.53 26.08 -22.64
CA LEU A 589 -16.55 26.96 -23.23
C LEU A 589 -15.38 26.11 -23.71
N LEU A 590 -15.09 26.18 -25.01
CA LEU A 590 -13.97 25.53 -25.66
C LEU A 590 -12.96 26.59 -26.08
N ILE A 591 -11.72 26.46 -25.59
CA ILE A 591 -10.61 27.32 -25.98
C ILE A 591 -9.61 26.45 -26.74
N ARG A 592 -9.39 26.80 -27.99
CA ARG A 592 -8.50 26.11 -28.91
C ARG A 592 -7.25 26.94 -29.12
N ARG A 593 -6.11 26.27 -29.07
CA ARG A 593 -4.85 26.82 -29.57
C ARG A 593 -4.51 26.23 -30.93
N LEU A 594 -4.26 27.07 -31.90
CA LEU A 594 -3.74 26.66 -33.20
C LEU A 594 -2.28 26.18 -33.08
N PRO A 595 -1.88 25.17 -33.88
CA PRO A 595 -0.50 24.68 -33.90
C PRO A 595 0.49 25.79 -34.24
N ARG A 596 1.63 25.83 -33.54
CA ARG A 596 2.68 26.80 -33.82
C ARG A 596 4.06 26.22 -33.48
N GLY A 597 4.94 26.10 -34.47
CA GLY A 597 6.25 25.48 -34.30
C GLY A 597 6.12 24.04 -33.82
N GLU A 598 6.77 23.71 -32.71
CA GLU A 598 6.68 22.39 -32.09
C GLU A 598 5.43 22.19 -31.21
N LEU A 599 4.62 23.21 -31.01
CA LEU A 599 3.43 23.14 -30.19
C LEU A 599 2.27 22.62 -31.05
N ALA A 600 1.77 21.41 -30.72
CA ALA A 600 0.60 20.83 -31.35
C ALA A 600 -0.67 21.58 -30.97
N GLU A 601 -1.75 21.35 -31.73
CA GLU A 601 -3.08 21.82 -31.37
C GLU A 601 -3.48 21.26 -30.01
N CYS A 602 -4.02 22.11 -29.15
CA CYS A 602 -4.54 21.70 -27.85
C CYS A 602 -5.84 22.46 -27.51
N TRP A 603 -6.61 21.84 -26.62
CA TRP A 603 -7.92 22.35 -26.23
C TRP A 603 -8.05 22.41 -24.72
N LEU A 604 -8.68 23.47 -24.22
CA LEU A 604 -9.17 23.59 -22.85
C LEU A 604 -10.69 23.64 -22.91
N CYS A 605 -11.34 22.76 -22.16
CA CYS A 605 -12.80 22.71 -22.04
C CYS A 605 -13.20 23.10 -20.61
N LEU A 606 -14.10 24.08 -20.48
CA LEU A 606 -14.74 24.43 -19.21
C LEU A 606 -16.22 24.10 -19.29
N ARG A 607 -16.72 23.34 -18.32
CA ARG A 607 -18.13 22.98 -18.16
C ARG A 607 -18.61 23.32 -16.75
N SER A 608 -19.88 23.57 -16.62
CA SER A 608 -20.59 23.78 -15.36
C SER A 608 -21.79 22.83 -15.28
N ASP A 609 -22.19 22.47 -14.08
CA ASP A 609 -23.46 21.79 -13.79
C ASP A 609 -24.67 22.74 -13.89
N ARG A 610 -24.43 24.05 -14.03
CA ARG A 610 -25.44 25.10 -14.24
C ARG A 610 -25.26 25.74 -15.61
N PRO A 611 -26.34 26.31 -16.19
CA PRO A 611 -26.23 27.09 -17.42
C PRO A 611 -25.22 28.23 -17.27
N LEU A 612 -24.32 28.37 -18.25
CA LEU A 612 -23.31 29.42 -18.29
C LEU A 612 -23.66 30.50 -19.29
N GLU A 613 -23.59 31.76 -18.85
CA GLU A 613 -23.43 32.90 -19.74
C GLU A 613 -21.95 33.13 -19.98
N LEU A 614 -21.49 33.02 -21.21
CA LEU A 614 -20.07 33.09 -21.55
C LEU A 614 -19.78 34.41 -22.23
N ARG A 615 -18.80 35.14 -21.69
CA ARG A 615 -18.28 36.38 -22.29
C ARG A 615 -16.81 36.17 -22.60
N ALA A 616 -16.42 36.42 -23.83
CA ALA A 616 -15.03 36.49 -24.25
C ALA A 616 -14.71 37.97 -24.49
N ASP A 617 -14.30 38.67 -23.45
CA ASP A 617 -13.84 40.04 -23.58
C ASP A 617 -12.41 39.99 -24.11
N ALA A 618 -12.27 40.26 -25.42
CA ALA A 618 -11.05 40.48 -26.19
C ALA A 618 -9.86 39.58 -25.78
N LEU A 619 -9.78 38.41 -26.35
CA LEU A 619 -8.49 37.69 -26.48
C LEU A 619 -7.49 38.47 -27.33
#